data_bef992aed38b12853d00329326d82092
#
_entry.id   bef992aed38b12853d00329326d82092
#
_cell.length_a   1.000
_cell.length_b   1.000
_cell.length_c   1.000
_cell.angle_alpha   90.00
_cell.angle_beta   90.00
_cell.angle_gamma   90.00
#
_symmetry.space_group_name_H-M   'P 1'
#
loop_
_entity.id
_entity.type
_entity.pdbx_description
1 polymer ?
#
loop_
_entity_poly.entity_id
_entity_poly.type
_entity_poly.pdbx_seq_one_letter_code
_entity_poly.pdbx_strand_id
1 'polypeptide(L)'
;MSVTYRPDKPNETEELKKEVETVKAAGESTAALLSLSFKAQIVADRAAGTNAITDEMILASTDIVEYPEYQDNHEYKTKGEIIRYDGLYYEIVAPHTSNAVAYPVQTTFAYYRLVELEHAGTIDDPIPYPETAGIVVNVVEGLYYSYKGAVYLAKADMPNCVYPPDTAGLWQWDKV
;
A
#
# COMPACT_ATOMS: atom_id res chain seq x y z
N MET A 1 18.95 1.90 73.20
CA MET A 1 18.72 2.60 71.90
C MET A 1 17.85 1.71 71.02
N SER A 2 16.61 2.09 70.82
CA SER A 2 15.68 1.32 69.96
C SER A 2 15.84 1.82 68.56
N VAL A 3 16.31 0.93 67.66
CA VAL A 3 16.36 1.20 66.22
C VAL A 3 14.98 0.93 65.66
N THR A 4 14.26 1.99 65.30
CA THR A 4 12.97 1.89 64.62
C THR A 4 13.22 1.51 63.15
N TYR A 5 12.92 0.27 62.78
CA TYR A 5 12.88 -0.15 61.36
C TYR A 5 11.80 0.65 60.64
N ARG A 6 12.19 1.50 59.69
CA ARG A 6 11.27 2.08 58.70
C ARG A 6 11.11 1.05 57.57
N PRO A 7 9.89 0.58 57.29
CA PRO A 7 9.70 -0.21 56.08
C PRO A 7 10.14 0.64 54.91
N ASP A 8 10.94 0.03 54.00
CA ASP A 8 11.41 0.66 52.77
C ASP A 8 10.19 1.18 52.03
N LYS A 9 10.26 2.44 51.59
CA LYS A 9 9.29 2.97 50.63
C LYS A 9 9.34 2.07 49.38
N PRO A 10 8.18 1.82 48.76
CA PRO A 10 8.17 1.12 47.47
C PRO A 10 9.22 1.75 46.58
N ASN A 11 10.04 0.90 45.95
CA ASN A 11 11.13 1.36 45.12
C ASN A 11 10.54 2.23 44.00
N GLU A 12 10.77 3.54 44.05
CA GLU A 12 10.29 4.51 43.04
C GLU A 12 10.56 4.05 41.63
N THR A 13 11.64 3.26 41.43
CA THR A 13 12.01 2.65 40.17
C THR A 13 10.99 1.59 39.70
N GLU A 14 10.40 0.82 40.61
CA GLU A 14 9.40 -0.21 40.25
C GLU A 14 8.02 0.42 39.98
N GLU A 15 7.68 1.49 40.64
CA GLU A 15 6.45 2.25 40.34
C GLU A 15 6.55 2.93 38.97
N LEU A 16 7.67 3.57 38.67
CA LEU A 16 7.93 4.17 37.37
C LEU A 16 7.92 3.14 36.25
N LYS A 17 8.48 1.96 36.45
CA LYS A 17 8.41 0.87 35.45
C LYS A 17 6.98 0.45 35.16
N LYS A 18 6.14 0.29 36.22
CA LYS A 18 4.71 -0.05 36.04
C LYS A 18 3.95 1.03 35.28
N GLU A 19 4.25 2.30 35.61
CA GLU A 19 3.61 3.43 34.94
C GLU A 19 4.00 3.49 33.45
N VAL A 20 5.27 3.28 33.11
CA VAL A 20 5.77 3.18 31.73
C VAL A 20 5.11 2.03 30.98
N GLU A 21 4.99 0.83 31.57
CA GLU A 21 4.29 -0.29 30.96
C GLU A 21 2.81 -0.01 30.72
N THR A 22 2.15 0.67 31.67
CA THR A 22 0.73 1.04 31.53
C THR A 22 0.53 2.05 30.39
N VAL A 23 1.39 3.07 30.31
CA VAL A 23 1.34 4.08 29.22
C VAL A 23 1.63 3.43 27.87
N LYS A 24 2.59 2.53 27.82
CA LYS A 24 2.94 1.77 26.59
C LYS A 24 1.75 0.91 26.12
N ALA A 25 1.15 0.13 27.02
CA ALA A 25 -0.02 -0.70 26.69
C ALA A 25 -1.23 0.13 26.25
N ALA A 26 -1.46 1.30 26.88
CA ALA A 26 -2.50 2.24 26.45
C ALA A 26 -2.22 2.82 25.06
N GLY A 27 -0.95 3.14 24.78
CA GLY A 27 -0.51 3.63 23.45
C GLY A 27 -0.70 2.59 22.37
N GLU A 28 -0.32 1.34 22.61
CA GLU A 28 -0.52 0.22 21.69
C GLU A 28 -2.01 -0.04 21.42
N SER A 29 -2.86 0.03 22.44
CA SER A 29 -4.31 -0.10 22.29
C SER A 29 -4.90 1.04 21.44
N THR A 30 -4.44 2.27 21.63
CA THR A 30 -4.89 3.44 20.86
C THR A 30 -4.45 3.32 19.40
N ALA A 31 -3.22 2.90 19.13
CA ALA A 31 -2.73 2.67 17.77
C ALA A 31 -3.52 1.59 17.05
N ALA A 32 -3.85 0.49 17.73
CA ALA A 32 -4.68 -0.58 17.16
C ALA A 32 -6.10 -0.10 16.80
N LEU A 33 -6.70 0.73 17.65
CA LEU A 33 -8.02 1.32 17.38
C LEU A 33 -7.99 2.31 16.21
N LEU A 34 -6.95 3.13 16.11
CA LEU A 34 -6.76 4.06 14.99
C LEU A 34 -6.57 3.28 13.67
N SER A 35 -5.75 2.22 13.69
CA SER A 35 -5.54 1.33 12.55
C SER A 35 -6.86 0.70 12.08
N LEU A 36 -7.64 0.15 13.01
CA LEU A 36 -8.94 -0.45 12.69
C LEU A 36 -9.92 0.59 12.13
N SER A 37 -9.98 1.77 12.75
CA SER A 37 -10.84 2.87 12.30
C SER A 37 -10.48 3.32 10.88
N PHE A 38 -9.20 3.48 10.58
CA PHE A 38 -8.75 3.89 9.24
C PHE A 38 -9.08 2.85 8.17
N LYS A 39 -8.84 1.56 8.45
CA LYS A 39 -9.24 0.46 7.55
C LYS A 39 -10.74 0.46 7.28
N ALA A 40 -11.56 0.66 8.31
CA ALA A 40 -13.02 0.75 8.14
C ALA A 40 -13.45 1.97 7.31
N GLN A 41 -12.74 3.09 7.43
CA GLN A 41 -13.00 4.29 6.61
C GLN A 41 -12.66 4.06 5.14
N ILE A 42 -11.55 3.38 4.83
CA ILE A 42 -11.22 3.00 3.44
C ILE A 42 -12.35 2.18 2.83
N VAL A 43 -12.80 1.14 3.53
CA VAL A 43 -13.88 0.27 3.07
C VAL A 43 -15.17 1.08 2.84
N ALA A 44 -15.53 1.96 3.77
CA ALA A 44 -16.72 2.81 3.65
C ALA A 44 -16.61 3.79 2.47
N ASP A 45 -15.45 4.38 2.28
CA ASP A 45 -15.17 5.30 1.16
C ASP A 45 -15.31 4.59 -0.19
N ARG A 46 -14.73 3.39 -0.32
CA ARG A 46 -14.84 2.58 -1.55
C ARG A 46 -16.25 2.06 -1.80
N ALA A 47 -17.00 1.74 -0.75
CA ALA A 47 -18.40 1.34 -0.86
C ALA A 47 -19.29 2.51 -1.31
N ALA A 48 -19.00 3.73 -0.84
CA ALA A 48 -19.69 4.95 -1.26
C ALA A 48 -19.29 5.44 -2.66
N GLY A 49 -18.16 4.97 -3.20
CA GLY A 49 -17.61 5.41 -4.48
C GLY A 49 -17.05 6.83 -4.46
N THR A 50 -16.75 7.39 -3.29
CA THR A 50 -16.25 8.76 -3.13
C THR A 50 -14.76 8.86 -3.45
N ASN A 51 -13.97 7.81 -3.18
CA ASN A 51 -12.51 7.76 -3.36
C ASN A 51 -11.79 8.95 -2.69
N ALA A 52 -12.32 9.41 -1.56
CA ALA A 52 -11.75 10.54 -0.82
C ALA A 52 -10.44 10.14 -0.11
N ILE A 53 -10.29 8.85 0.23
CA ILE A 53 -9.03 8.30 0.76
C ILE A 53 -8.19 7.85 -0.43
N THR A 54 -7.15 8.62 -0.72
CA THR A 54 -6.24 8.36 -1.85
C THR A 54 -5.25 7.24 -1.57
N ASP A 55 -4.65 6.69 -2.60
CA ASP A 55 -3.58 5.69 -2.48
C ASP A 55 -2.38 6.25 -1.72
N GLU A 56 -2.04 7.53 -1.92
CA GLU A 56 -1.01 8.22 -1.14
C GLU A 56 -1.30 8.19 0.37
N MET A 57 -2.56 8.44 0.77
CA MET A 57 -2.96 8.37 2.18
C MET A 57 -2.86 6.95 2.73
N ILE A 58 -3.21 5.94 1.93
CA ILE A 58 -3.07 4.53 2.29
C ILE A 58 -1.59 4.19 2.48
N LEU A 59 -0.73 4.53 1.53
CA LEU A 59 0.70 4.27 1.59
C LEU A 59 1.38 5.02 2.73
N ALA A 60 1.01 6.28 2.98
CA ALA A 60 1.52 7.07 4.11
C ALA A 60 1.09 6.51 5.48
N SER A 61 0.03 5.70 5.53
CA SER A 61 -0.46 5.10 6.78
C SER A 61 0.26 3.80 7.17
N THR A 62 1.08 3.22 6.30
CA THR A 62 1.67 1.88 6.48
C THR A 62 2.60 1.73 7.68
N ASP A 63 3.11 2.83 8.22
CA ASP A 63 3.90 2.84 9.46
C ASP A 63 3.05 2.66 10.73
N ILE A 64 1.75 2.94 10.64
CA ILE A 64 0.81 2.90 11.77
C ILE A 64 -0.31 1.89 11.56
N VAL A 65 -0.62 1.57 10.30
CA VAL A 65 -1.71 0.65 9.91
C VAL A 65 -1.10 -0.64 9.37
N GLU A 66 -1.24 -1.70 10.12
CA GLU A 66 -0.83 -3.03 9.65
C GLU A 66 -1.92 -3.62 8.76
N TYR A 67 -1.62 -3.77 7.47
CA TYR A 67 -2.49 -4.43 6.51
C TYR A 67 -2.19 -5.94 6.48
N PRO A 68 -3.22 -6.81 6.42
CA PRO A 68 -3.03 -8.25 6.42
C PRO A 68 -2.29 -8.73 5.17
N GLU A 69 -1.46 -9.75 5.35
CA GLU A 69 -0.86 -10.46 4.22
C GLU A 69 -1.93 -11.22 3.43
N TYR A 70 -1.71 -11.32 2.11
CA TYR A 70 -2.52 -12.15 1.24
C TYR A 70 -2.60 -13.59 1.77
N GLN A 71 -3.78 -14.16 1.71
CA GLN A 71 -4.01 -15.57 2.05
C GLN A 71 -4.64 -16.28 0.86
N ASP A 72 -4.08 -17.42 0.47
CA ASP A 72 -4.66 -18.28 -0.57
C ASP A 72 -5.86 -19.05 -0.03
N ASN A 73 -6.85 -19.32 -0.89
CA ASN A 73 -8.13 -19.95 -0.51
C ASN A 73 -8.90 -19.18 0.59
N HIS A 74 -8.67 -17.89 0.72
CA HIS A 74 -9.36 -17.00 1.65
C HIS A 74 -10.56 -16.33 0.97
N GLU A 75 -11.68 -16.22 1.68
CA GLU A 75 -12.86 -15.51 1.20
C GLU A 75 -12.74 -14.00 1.54
N TYR A 76 -12.35 -13.18 0.57
CA TYR A 76 -12.41 -11.72 0.65
C TYR A 76 -13.85 -11.27 0.36
N LYS A 77 -14.53 -10.74 1.39
CA LYS A 77 -15.98 -10.43 1.33
C LYS A 77 -16.28 -8.99 1.00
N THR A 78 -15.31 -8.11 1.22
CA THR A 78 -15.57 -6.69 1.23
C THR A 78 -14.68 -5.97 0.22
N LYS A 79 -15.29 -5.22 -0.69
CA LYS A 79 -14.59 -4.28 -1.56
C LYS A 79 -13.92 -3.19 -0.71
N GLY A 80 -12.70 -2.81 -1.09
CA GLY A 80 -11.93 -1.76 -0.41
C GLY A 80 -11.06 -2.27 0.74
N GLU A 81 -11.06 -3.58 1.03
CA GLU A 81 -10.04 -4.15 1.91
C GLU A 81 -8.66 -4.00 1.27
N ILE A 82 -7.67 -3.58 2.07
CA ILE A 82 -6.29 -3.51 1.63
C ILE A 82 -5.53 -4.70 2.18
N ILE A 83 -4.79 -5.38 1.31
CA ILE A 83 -3.94 -6.52 1.64
C ILE A 83 -2.51 -6.25 1.19
N ARG A 84 -1.56 -6.95 1.77
CA ARG A 84 -0.16 -6.93 1.37
C ARG A 84 0.19 -8.22 0.63
N TYR A 85 0.86 -8.11 -0.51
CA TYR A 85 1.36 -9.24 -1.30
C TYR A 85 2.68 -8.88 -1.95
N ASP A 86 3.70 -9.70 -1.74
CA ASP A 86 5.05 -9.50 -2.29
C ASP A 86 5.64 -8.09 -2.00
N GLY A 87 5.39 -7.59 -0.79
CA GLY A 87 5.85 -6.27 -0.35
C GLY A 87 5.04 -5.08 -0.87
N LEU A 88 4.06 -5.30 -1.73
CA LEU A 88 3.16 -4.28 -2.29
C LEU A 88 1.78 -4.35 -1.65
N TYR A 89 1.01 -3.28 -1.78
CA TYR A 89 -0.35 -3.19 -1.26
C TYR A 89 -1.36 -3.27 -2.38
N TYR A 90 -2.43 -4.03 -2.16
CA TYR A 90 -3.49 -4.23 -3.13
C TYR A 90 -4.85 -3.99 -2.49
N GLU A 91 -5.73 -3.34 -3.22
CA GLU A 91 -7.15 -3.19 -2.86
C GLU A 91 -7.96 -4.36 -3.43
N ILE A 92 -8.84 -4.93 -2.62
CA ILE A 92 -9.85 -5.89 -3.08
C ILE A 92 -10.94 -5.11 -3.83
N VAL A 93 -11.03 -5.32 -5.12
CA VAL A 93 -11.98 -4.61 -6.02
C VAL A 93 -13.36 -5.24 -6.00
N ALA A 94 -13.41 -6.56 -5.87
CA ALA A 94 -14.65 -7.32 -5.81
C ALA A 94 -14.54 -8.52 -4.85
N PRO A 95 -15.64 -8.89 -4.16
CA PRO A 95 -15.67 -10.08 -3.33
C PRO A 95 -15.35 -11.34 -4.13
N HIS A 96 -14.48 -12.18 -3.59
CA HIS A 96 -14.08 -13.45 -4.22
C HIS A 96 -13.39 -14.37 -3.23
N THR A 97 -13.24 -15.64 -3.60
CA THR A 97 -12.32 -16.55 -2.92
C THR A 97 -10.99 -16.55 -3.68
N SER A 98 -9.92 -16.21 -2.99
CA SER A 98 -8.59 -16.12 -3.59
C SER A 98 -8.07 -17.47 -4.04
N ASN A 99 -7.34 -17.48 -5.14
CA ASN A 99 -6.62 -18.64 -5.66
C ASN A 99 -5.43 -18.12 -6.47
N ALA A 100 -4.23 -18.25 -5.91
CA ALA A 100 -3.01 -17.68 -6.49
C ALA A 100 -2.68 -18.23 -7.88
N VAL A 101 -3.15 -19.42 -8.22
CA VAL A 101 -2.93 -20.05 -9.53
C VAL A 101 -3.97 -19.58 -10.55
N ALA A 102 -5.24 -19.55 -10.18
CA ALA A 102 -6.34 -19.18 -11.07
C ALA A 102 -6.47 -17.66 -11.22
N TYR A 103 -6.18 -16.91 -10.15
CA TYR A 103 -6.33 -15.46 -10.04
C TYR A 103 -5.08 -14.83 -9.41
N PRO A 104 -3.93 -14.81 -10.12
CA PRO A 104 -2.71 -14.18 -9.60
C PRO A 104 -2.94 -12.71 -9.24
N VAL A 105 -2.49 -12.29 -8.04
CA VAL A 105 -2.77 -10.95 -7.51
C VAL A 105 -2.30 -9.84 -8.45
N GLN A 106 -1.13 -10.00 -9.04
CA GLN A 106 -0.48 -8.98 -9.88
C GLN A 106 -1.13 -8.80 -11.26
N THR A 107 -1.94 -9.74 -11.72
CA THR A 107 -2.48 -9.73 -13.09
C THR A 107 -4.00 -9.86 -13.17
N THR A 108 -4.69 -10.07 -12.04
CA THR A 108 -6.15 -10.24 -12.03
C THR A 108 -6.84 -8.96 -11.56
N PHE A 109 -6.89 -7.95 -12.43
CA PHE A 109 -7.47 -6.63 -12.14
C PHE A 109 -8.97 -6.62 -11.83
N ALA A 110 -9.69 -7.72 -12.10
CA ALA A 110 -11.08 -7.88 -11.71
C ALA A 110 -11.25 -8.02 -10.19
N TYR A 111 -10.21 -8.48 -9.48
CA TYR A 111 -10.25 -8.73 -8.05
C TYR A 111 -9.26 -7.88 -7.25
N TYR A 112 -8.15 -7.48 -7.86
CA TYR A 112 -7.07 -6.78 -7.18
C TYR A 112 -6.67 -5.52 -7.94
N ARG A 113 -6.50 -4.42 -7.24
CA ARG A 113 -5.94 -3.19 -7.76
C ARG A 113 -4.69 -2.85 -6.95
N LEU A 114 -3.59 -2.59 -7.63
CA LEU A 114 -2.39 -2.10 -6.96
C LEU A 114 -2.67 -0.72 -6.33
N VAL A 115 -2.25 -0.55 -5.08
CA VAL A 115 -2.23 0.73 -4.39
C VAL A 115 -0.88 1.38 -4.68
N GLU A 116 -0.90 2.43 -5.48
CA GLU A 116 0.31 3.10 -5.96
C GLU A 116 0.15 4.62 -5.95
N LEU A 117 1.27 5.33 -5.91
CA LEU A 117 1.23 6.79 -6.04
C LEU A 117 0.74 7.17 -7.43
N GLU A 118 -0.17 8.15 -7.49
CA GLU A 118 -0.50 8.78 -8.75
C GLU A 118 0.70 9.60 -9.23
N HIS A 119 1.14 9.33 -10.45
CA HIS A 119 2.21 10.07 -11.10
C HIS A 119 1.62 11.05 -12.10
N ALA A 120 2.14 12.28 -12.09
CA ALA A 120 1.65 13.32 -12.99
C ALA A 120 2.03 13.08 -14.46
N GLY A 121 2.92 12.14 -14.74
CA GLY A 121 3.42 11.89 -16.09
C GLY A 121 4.29 13.03 -16.64
N THR A 122 4.89 13.81 -15.75
CA THR A 122 5.85 14.86 -16.11
C THR A 122 7.27 14.31 -16.11
N ILE A 123 8.22 15.08 -16.62
CA ILE A 123 9.65 14.69 -16.60
C ILE A 123 10.19 14.50 -15.18
N ASP A 124 9.67 15.30 -14.22
CA ASP A 124 10.09 15.27 -12.81
C ASP A 124 9.33 14.22 -12.00
N ASP A 125 8.16 13.77 -12.50
CA ASP A 125 7.31 12.76 -11.90
C ASP A 125 6.76 11.82 -12.98
N PRO A 126 7.62 10.97 -13.59
CA PRO A 126 7.23 10.07 -14.67
C PRO A 126 6.46 8.87 -14.15
N ILE A 127 5.49 8.40 -14.93
CA ILE A 127 4.71 7.19 -14.65
C ILE A 127 5.63 5.96 -14.72
N PRO A 128 5.71 5.11 -13.69
CA PRO A 128 6.49 3.88 -13.77
C PRO A 128 5.93 2.93 -14.84
N TYR A 129 6.78 2.54 -15.80
CA TYR A 129 6.44 1.51 -16.76
C TYR A 129 6.85 0.14 -16.21
N PRO A 130 5.97 -0.89 -16.23
CA PRO A 130 6.26 -2.20 -15.66
C PRO A 130 7.49 -2.86 -16.27
N GLU A 131 8.40 -3.37 -15.45
CA GLU A 131 9.56 -4.13 -15.91
C GLU A 131 9.23 -5.60 -16.18
N THR A 132 8.10 -6.08 -15.68
CA THR A 132 7.62 -7.44 -15.92
C THR A 132 7.06 -7.56 -17.33
N ALA A 133 7.59 -8.50 -18.09
CA ALA A 133 7.14 -8.75 -19.46
C ALA A 133 5.66 -9.20 -19.52
N GLY A 134 4.95 -8.73 -20.55
CA GLY A 134 3.56 -9.13 -20.81
C GLY A 134 2.49 -8.36 -20.03
N ILE A 135 2.86 -7.40 -19.20
CA ILE A 135 1.92 -6.47 -18.59
C ILE A 135 1.41 -5.52 -19.67
N VAL A 136 0.10 -5.36 -19.75
CA VAL A 136 -0.56 -4.45 -20.70
C VAL A 136 -0.69 -3.08 -20.07
N VAL A 137 -0.18 -2.04 -20.73
CA VAL A 137 -0.21 -0.65 -20.28
C VAL A 137 -0.93 0.21 -21.33
N ASN A 138 -1.79 1.11 -20.86
CA ASN A 138 -2.32 2.18 -21.72
C ASN A 138 -1.37 3.37 -21.63
N VAL A 139 -0.63 3.60 -22.69
CA VAL A 139 0.31 4.72 -22.79
C VAL A 139 -0.38 5.90 -23.45
N VAL A 140 -0.23 7.08 -22.86
CA VAL A 140 -0.84 8.33 -23.33
C VAL A 140 0.24 9.23 -23.93
N GLU A 141 -0.01 9.77 -25.11
CA GLU A 141 0.87 10.71 -25.81
C GLU A 141 1.15 11.96 -24.93
N GLY A 142 2.40 12.39 -24.94
CA GLY A 142 2.85 13.57 -24.21
C GLY A 142 3.19 13.34 -22.75
N LEU A 143 2.90 12.14 -22.19
CA LEU A 143 3.30 11.80 -20.84
C LEU A 143 4.69 11.14 -20.80
N TYR A 144 5.36 11.31 -19.68
CA TYR A 144 6.66 10.72 -19.40
C TYR A 144 6.51 9.43 -18.61
N TYR A 145 7.32 8.45 -18.94
CA TYR A 145 7.36 7.14 -18.30
C TYR A 145 8.79 6.81 -17.85
N SER A 146 8.93 6.23 -16.67
CA SER A 146 10.22 5.74 -16.17
C SER A 146 10.33 4.23 -16.42
N TYR A 147 11.46 3.78 -16.96
CA TYR A 147 11.75 2.37 -17.20
C TYR A 147 13.24 2.09 -17.04
N LYS A 148 13.60 1.11 -16.19
CA LYS A 148 15.00 0.71 -15.94
C LYS A 148 15.92 1.92 -15.64
N GLY A 149 15.46 2.85 -14.83
CA GLY A 149 16.24 4.02 -14.42
C GLY A 149 16.41 5.10 -15.49
N ALA A 150 15.70 5.03 -16.60
CA ALA A 150 15.66 6.08 -17.63
C ALA A 150 14.24 6.62 -17.78
N VAL A 151 14.11 7.85 -18.28
CA VAL A 151 12.85 8.52 -18.57
C VAL A 151 12.60 8.56 -20.06
N TYR A 152 11.37 8.32 -20.47
CA TYR A 152 10.92 8.29 -21.85
C TYR A 152 9.68 9.13 -22.05
N LEU A 153 9.63 9.91 -23.10
CA LEU A 153 8.43 10.63 -23.56
C LEU A 153 7.64 9.75 -24.52
N ALA A 154 6.37 9.55 -24.25
CA ALA A 154 5.46 8.90 -25.22
C ALA A 154 5.09 9.89 -26.34
N LYS A 155 5.34 9.50 -27.60
CA LYS A 155 5.09 10.32 -28.80
C LYS A 155 3.78 9.94 -29.51
N ALA A 156 3.07 8.97 -28.99
CA ALA A 156 1.77 8.54 -29.51
C ALA A 156 1.00 7.81 -28.41
N ASP A 157 -0.33 7.82 -28.50
CA ASP A 157 -1.18 6.94 -27.72
C ASP A 157 -0.93 5.47 -28.13
N MET A 158 -0.67 4.62 -27.15
CA MET A 158 -0.50 3.18 -27.35
C MET A 158 -1.45 2.42 -26.41
N PRO A 159 -2.71 2.23 -26.79
CA PRO A 159 -3.63 1.41 -26.02
C PRO A 159 -3.17 -0.06 -26.05
N ASN A 160 -3.25 -0.72 -24.90
CA ASN A 160 -2.83 -2.13 -24.76
C ASN A 160 -1.35 -2.38 -25.15
N CYS A 161 -0.46 -1.44 -24.87
CA CYS A 161 0.96 -1.58 -25.13
C CYS A 161 1.56 -2.68 -24.25
N VAL A 162 2.30 -3.60 -24.87
CA VAL A 162 3.05 -4.69 -24.21
C VAL A 162 4.56 -4.55 -24.41
N TYR A 163 4.97 -3.53 -25.17
CA TYR A 163 6.38 -3.31 -25.54
C TYR A 163 7.00 -2.24 -24.66
N PRO A 164 8.06 -2.56 -23.89
CA PRO A 164 8.71 -1.59 -23.05
C PRO A 164 9.37 -0.45 -23.84
N PRO A 165 9.58 0.72 -23.21
CA PRO A 165 10.13 1.91 -23.88
C PRO A 165 11.50 1.74 -24.50
N ASP A 166 12.32 0.79 -24.01
CA ASP A 166 13.66 0.51 -24.54
C ASP A 166 13.67 -0.49 -25.71
N THR A 167 12.49 -0.88 -26.22
CA THR A 167 12.39 -1.81 -27.35
C THR A 167 12.96 -1.18 -28.63
N ALA A 168 13.93 -1.84 -29.23
CA ALA A 168 14.60 -1.35 -30.43
C ALA A 168 13.64 -1.17 -31.60
N GLY A 169 13.72 -0.02 -32.27
CA GLY A 169 12.93 0.29 -33.48
C GLY A 169 11.53 0.87 -33.19
N LEU A 170 11.15 1.05 -31.96
CA LEU A 170 9.91 1.75 -31.59
C LEU A 170 10.12 3.27 -31.63
N TRP A 171 9.54 3.93 -32.64
CA TRP A 171 9.61 5.40 -32.78
C TRP A 171 8.68 6.15 -31.82
N GLN A 172 7.77 5.44 -31.16
CA GLN A 172 6.77 5.98 -30.25
C GLN A 172 7.38 6.49 -28.94
N TRP A 173 8.64 6.20 -28.69
CA TRP A 173 9.35 6.60 -27.50
C TRP A 173 10.56 7.48 -27.81
N ASP A 174 10.70 8.59 -27.09
CA ASP A 174 11.91 9.37 -27.05
C ASP A 174 12.54 9.23 -25.65
N LYS A 175 13.77 8.75 -25.59
CA LYS A 175 14.54 8.72 -24.35
C LYS A 175 15.02 10.14 -24.04
N VAL A 176 14.80 10.59 -22.81
CA VAL A 176 15.14 11.93 -22.32
C VAL A 176 16.44 11.92 -21.52
#